data_11cc920f853b1e1af6e8a00e99acbf4e
#
_entry.id   11cc920f853b1e1af6e8a00e99acbf4e
#
_cell.length_a   1.000
_cell.length_b   1.000
_cell.length_c   1.000
_cell.angle_alpha   90.00
_cell.angle_beta   90.00
_cell.angle_gamma   90.00
#
_symmetry.space_group_name_H-M   'P 1'
#
loop_
_entity.id
_entity.type
_entity.pdbx_description
1 polymer ?
#
loop_
_entity_poly.entity_id
_entity_poly.type
_entity_poly.pdbx_seq_one_letter_code
_entity_poly.pdbx_strand_id
1 'polypeptide(L)'
;MKLAIHNEVAVSNDEVRQLDRAYVFHSWSMQGNLNPLVIAGAQGCELWDYEGNTWLDFSSQLVNVNIGYQHPRVLAAMKSQLETLVTIAPATANLARGEAAKRIVDLAPAGFSKVFFTNAGADANENAIRMARLYTGRDKVLSAYRSYHGNTGSAIAATGDWRRVPNEFSRGHIHFFNPYLYRSEFNAATEEEECQRALAHLRRIIECEGPTAIAAILLESIPGTAGILVPPAGYMQGVRALADEFGIVLILDEVMAGFGRTGSWFAFEQDGVVPDLVTFAKGVNAGYVPAGGVLISEPIARYFDDHFFAGGLTYSGHPLAMAAIVATIDAMKEEKVVENAAYIGNEVLRPGLEALAEKHAIIGEVRGRGLFQALELVSSREQKTPLTAADMAAIKGALTEAGLLAFVVENRIHVVPPCTITAEQVAQGLAIFDAVFARFASLAK
;
A
#
# COMPACT_ATOMS: atom_id res chain seq x y z
N MET A 1 28.44 -8.82 3.09
CA MET A 1 29.37 -7.68 3.33
C MET A 1 28.95 -7.06 4.65
N LYS A 2 29.64 -7.33 5.77
CA LYS A 2 29.33 -6.73 7.07
C LYS A 2 29.43 -5.21 6.93
N LEU A 3 28.42 -4.49 7.41
CA LEU A 3 28.47 -3.02 7.48
C LEU A 3 29.76 -2.61 8.21
N ALA A 4 30.57 -1.79 7.56
CA ALA A 4 31.88 -1.32 8.06
C ALA A 4 31.77 -0.33 9.24
N ILE A 5 30.69 -0.35 9.99
CA ILE A 5 30.46 0.54 11.14
C ILE A 5 30.85 -0.14 12.47
N HIS A 6 31.00 -1.45 12.50
CA HIS A 6 31.41 -2.18 13.70
C HIS A 6 32.60 -3.09 13.38
N ASN A 7 33.75 -2.73 13.88
CA ASN A 7 34.91 -3.61 14.01
C ASN A 7 34.54 -4.83 14.88
N GLU A 8 34.60 -6.03 14.31
CA GLU A 8 34.88 -7.35 14.93
C GLU A 8 34.18 -7.75 16.25
N VAL A 9 33.19 -7.00 16.76
CA VAL A 9 32.38 -7.42 17.90
C VAL A 9 31.16 -8.19 17.37
N ALA A 10 30.96 -9.42 17.84
CA ALA A 10 29.76 -10.18 17.55
C ALA A 10 28.57 -9.44 18.21
N VAL A 11 27.72 -8.80 17.38
CA VAL A 11 26.53 -8.08 17.84
C VAL A 11 25.42 -9.10 18.14
N SER A 12 24.82 -9.03 19.32
CA SER A 12 23.69 -9.87 19.70
C SER A 12 22.34 -9.21 19.42
N ASN A 13 21.28 -9.99 19.28
CA ASN A 13 19.91 -9.46 19.16
C ASN A 13 19.54 -8.59 20.35
N ASP A 14 19.96 -8.94 21.55
CA ASP A 14 19.64 -8.20 22.78
C ASP A 14 20.31 -6.82 22.81
N GLU A 15 21.55 -6.70 22.39
CA GLU A 15 22.24 -5.40 22.29
C GLU A 15 21.55 -4.48 21.30
N VAL A 16 21.17 -4.98 20.09
CA VAL A 16 20.44 -4.20 19.10
C VAL A 16 19.08 -3.77 19.62
N ARG A 17 18.35 -4.67 20.28
CA ARG A 17 17.03 -4.36 20.85
C ARG A 17 17.12 -3.33 21.98
N GLN A 18 18.14 -3.43 22.85
CA GLN A 18 18.35 -2.46 23.91
C GLN A 18 18.67 -1.07 23.34
N LEU A 19 19.55 -0.98 22.35
CA LEU A 19 19.88 0.27 21.67
C LEU A 19 18.67 0.89 21.01
N ASP A 20 17.89 0.10 20.29
CA ASP A 20 16.67 0.53 19.60
C ASP A 20 15.64 1.06 20.61
N ARG A 21 15.33 0.31 21.66
CA ARG A 21 14.37 0.73 22.70
C ARG A 21 14.80 1.98 23.48
N ALA A 22 16.10 2.21 23.61
CA ALA A 22 16.62 3.35 24.35
C ALA A 22 16.51 4.67 23.56
N TYR A 23 16.63 4.62 22.23
CA TYR A 23 16.81 5.83 21.44
C TYR A 23 15.81 6.00 20.28
N VAL A 24 15.06 4.96 19.86
CA VAL A 24 14.13 5.03 18.76
C VAL A 24 12.69 5.15 19.25
N PHE A 25 11.97 6.17 18.77
CA PHE A 25 10.55 6.32 19.01
C PHE A 25 9.77 5.65 17.86
N HIS A 26 9.09 4.56 18.14
CA HIS A 26 8.42 3.73 17.14
C HIS A 26 7.06 4.24 16.74
N SER A 27 6.78 4.18 15.43
CA SER A 27 5.47 4.50 14.85
C SER A 27 4.37 3.55 15.34
N TRP A 28 3.18 4.09 15.54
CA TRP A 28 1.94 3.33 15.87
C TRP A 28 2.06 2.41 17.10
N SER A 29 2.86 2.75 18.08
CA SER A 29 3.18 1.88 19.19
C SER A 29 3.10 2.58 20.56
N MET A 30 2.73 1.82 21.58
CA MET A 30 2.96 2.21 22.96
C MET A 30 4.42 1.89 23.32
N GLN A 31 5.23 2.92 23.57
CA GLN A 31 6.69 2.81 23.68
C GLN A 31 7.16 1.88 24.84
N GLY A 32 6.41 1.86 25.95
CA GLY A 32 6.75 1.02 27.11
C GLY A 32 6.63 -0.50 26.87
N ASN A 33 5.83 -0.90 25.88
CA ASN A 33 5.52 -2.33 25.62
C ASN A 33 6.30 -2.91 24.43
N LEU A 34 7.26 -2.15 23.89
CA LEU A 34 8.00 -2.56 22.71
C LEU A 34 8.93 -3.74 22.98
N ASN A 35 8.82 -4.75 22.13
CA ASN A 35 9.77 -5.85 22.00
C ASN A 35 10.01 -6.15 20.51
N PRO A 36 10.74 -5.27 19.81
CA PRO A 36 10.88 -5.38 18.36
C PRO A 36 11.68 -6.62 17.97
N LEU A 37 11.25 -7.24 16.87
CA LEU A 37 12.03 -8.28 16.20
C LEU A 37 13.31 -7.64 15.64
N VAL A 38 14.45 -8.25 15.92
CA VAL A 38 15.73 -7.77 15.40
C VAL A 38 15.99 -8.39 14.04
N ILE A 39 16.37 -7.58 13.08
CA ILE A 39 16.73 -8.02 11.73
C ILE A 39 18.17 -7.58 11.43
N ALA A 40 19.02 -8.55 11.08
CA ALA A 40 20.41 -8.34 10.73
C ALA A 40 20.60 -8.20 9.21
N GLY A 41 19.74 -8.83 8.41
CA GLY A 41 19.81 -8.78 6.97
C GLY A 41 18.62 -9.42 6.29
N ALA A 42 18.58 -9.25 4.96
CA ALA A 42 17.52 -9.81 4.14
C ALA A 42 18.04 -10.04 2.71
N GLN A 43 17.42 -10.98 1.98
CA GLN A 43 17.64 -11.20 0.55
C GLN A 43 16.44 -11.87 -0.10
N GLY A 44 16.03 -11.41 -1.28
CA GLY A 44 14.86 -11.96 -1.96
C GLY A 44 13.61 -11.84 -1.10
N CYS A 45 13.05 -12.95 -0.66
CA CYS A 45 11.85 -13.00 0.21
C CYS A 45 12.19 -13.40 1.67
N GLU A 46 13.44 -13.44 2.05
CA GLU A 46 13.88 -13.94 3.36
C GLU A 46 14.60 -12.87 4.17
N LEU A 47 14.41 -12.93 5.50
CA LEU A 47 15.11 -12.10 6.48
C LEU A 47 15.79 -12.99 7.52
N TRP A 48 16.79 -12.45 8.20
CA TRP A 48 17.47 -13.13 9.30
C TRP A 48 17.93 -12.14 10.36
N ASP A 49 18.13 -12.66 11.57
CA ASP A 49 18.71 -11.93 12.70
C ASP A 49 20.20 -12.21 12.89
N TYR A 50 20.80 -11.67 13.95
CA TYR A 50 22.21 -11.89 14.29
C TYR A 50 22.49 -13.27 14.87
N GLU A 51 21.48 -14.02 15.30
CA GLU A 51 21.57 -15.34 15.89
C GLU A 51 21.31 -16.47 14.88
N GLY A 52 20.98 -16.11 13.63
CA GLY A 52 20.77 -17.05 12.53
C GLY A 52 19.33 -17.55 12.41
N ASN A 53 18.37 -16.99 13.15
CA ASN A 53 16.96 -17.26 12.90
C ASN A 53 16.57 -16.64 11.56
N THR A 54 15.71 -17.33 10.81
CA THR A 54 15.27 -16.90 9.46
C THR A 54 13.76 -16.86 9.37
N TRP A 55 13.27 -15.93 8.55
CA TRP A 55 11.83 -15.77 8.27
C TRP A 55 11.57 -15.58 6.80
N LEU A 56 10.55 -16.27 6.31
CA LEU A 56 9.95 -15.98 5.01
C LEU A 56 9.00 -14.78 5.14
N ASP A 57 9.16 -13.77 4.31
CA ASP A 57 8.38 -12.54 4.37
C ASP A 57 7.05 -12.66 3.61
N PHE A 58 5.96 -12.74 4.35
CA PHE A 58 4.60 -12.65 3.83
C PHE A 58 3.93 -11.31 4.13
N SER A 59 4.72 -10.31 4.57
CA SER A 59 4.26 -8.96 4.86
C SER A 59 4.75 -7.92 3.85
N SER A 60 5.85 -8.19 3.12
CA SER A 60 6.62 -7.17 2.40
C SER A 60 6.86 -5.94 3.28
N GLN A 61 7.11 -6.15 4.59
CA GLN A 61 7.16 -5.14 5.64
C GLN A 61 5.82 -4.40 5.78
N LEU A 62 5.70 -3.20 5.24
CA LEU A 62 4.45 -2.44 5.15
C LEU A 62 3.91 -2.44 3.71
N VAL A 63 3.96 -3.61 3.05
CA VAL A 63 3.53 -3.81 1.64
C VAL A 63 4.32 -2.93 0.68
N ASN A 64 5.64 -2.85 0.89
CA ASN A 64 6.51 -2.00 0.06
C ASN A 64 7.61 -2.77 -0.67
N VAL A 65 8.01 -3.97 -0.22
CA VAL A 65 9.15 -4.71 -0.78
C VAL A 65 8.72 -5.55 -2.00
N ASN A 66 8.23 -4.88 -3.07
CA ASN A 66 7.63 -5.59 -4.22
C ASN A 66 8.66 -6.44 -4.99
N ILE A 67 9.89 -5.94 -5.19
CA ILE A 67 10.94 -6.66 -5.93
C ILE A 67 11.85 -7.52 -5.02
N GLY A 68 11.50 -7.64 -3.74
CA GLY A 68 12.32 -8.33 -2.76
C GLY A 68 13.49 -7.50 -2.23
N TYR A 69 14.25 -8.11 -1.34
CA TYR A 69 15.39 -7.49 -0.67
C TYR A 69 16.69 -7.64 -1.48
N GLN A 70 17.53 -6.62 -1.40
CA GLN A 70 18.93 -6.65 -1.92
C GLN A 70 19.02 -7.04 -3.41
N HIS A 71 18.07 -6.58 -4.23
CA HIS A 71 18.06 -6.85 -5.65
C HIS A 71 19.35 -6.31 -6.33
N PRO A 72 20.14 -7.14 -7.02
CA PRO A 72 21.48 -6.77 -7.46
C PRO A 72 21.51 -5.59 -8.42
N ARG A 73 20.54 -5.48 -9.33
CA ARG A 73 20.42 -4.38 -10.29
C ARG A 73 20.14 -3.05 -9.59
N VAL A 74 19.23 -3.04 -8.61
CA VAL A 74 18.88 -1.83 -7.86
C VAL A 74 20.09 -1.36 -7.05
N LEU A 75 20.78 -2.27 -6.37
CA LEU A 75 22.01 -1.95 -5.63
C LEU A 75 23.12 -1.41 -6.54
N ALA A 76 23.30 -1.99 -7.73
CA ALA A 76 24.31 -1.51 -8.69
C ALA A 76 23.99 -0.10 -9.18
N ALA A 77 22.73 0.18 -9.52
CA ALA A 77 22.29 1.51 -9.95
C ALA A 77 22.48 2.56 -8.84
N MET A 78 22.12 2.22 -7.60
CA MET A 78 22.33 3.10 -6.45
C MET A 78 23.81 3.40 -6.21
N LYS A 79 24.70 2.40 -6.29
CA LYS A 79 26.17 2.59 -6.15
C LYS A 79 26.70 3.54 -7.23
N SER A 80 26.32 3.33 -8.48
CA SER A 80 26.72 4.21 -9.58
C SER A 80 26.22 5.64 -9.39
N GLN A 81 24.97 5.80 -8.92
CA GLN A 81 24.41 7.12 -8.67
C GLN A 81 25.08 7.83 -7.49
N LEU A 82 25.52 7.10 -6.44
CA LEU A 82 26.30 7.65 -5.34
C LEU A 82 27.63 8.24 -5.79
N GLU A 83 28.27 7.64 -6.79
CA GLU A 83 29.54 8.11 -7.37
C GLU A 83 29.37 9.31 -8.32
N THR A 84 28.15 9.53 -8.84
CA THR A 84 27.87 10.57 -9.84
C THR A 84 27.23 11.82 -9.24
N LEU A 85 26.06 11.69 -8.62
CA LEU A 85 25.29 12.79 -8.07
C LEU A 85 24.28 12.28 -7.05
N VAL A 86 24.51 12.52 -5.77
CA VAL A 86 23.62 12.07 -4.69
C VAL A 86 22.40 12.93 -4.58
N THR A 87 22.57 14.24 -4.56
CA THR A 87 21.47 15.23 -4.32
C THR A 87 21.63 16.46 -5.19
N ILE A 88 20.51 17.07 -5.56
CA ILE A 88 20.46 18.35 -6.26
C ILE A 88 19.10 19.02 -6.00
N ALA A 89 19.04 20.33 -6.07
CA ALA A 89 17.80 21.10 -5.89
C ALA A 89 16.71 20.71 -6.90
N PRO A 90 15.43 20.72 -6.52
CA PRO A 90 14.30 20.35 -7.40
C PRO A 90 14.20 21.18 -8.69
N ALA A 91 14.61 22.46 -8.65
CA ALA A 91 14.59 23.34 -9.82
C ALA A 91 15.63 22.98 -10.89
N THR A 92 16.60 22.10 -10.59
CA THR A 92 17.67 21.72 -11.51
C THR A 92 17.31 20.42 -12.21
N ALA A 93 17.48 20.36 -13.53
CA ALA A 93 17.28 19.13 -14.30
C ALA A 93 18.41 18.12 -14.02
N ASN A 94 18.08 16.83 -13.95
CA ASN A 94 19.04 15.71 -13.93
C ASN A 94 18.47 14.50 -14.66
N LEU A 95 19.36 13.67 -15.18
CA LEU A 95 18.98 12.53 -16.03
C LEU A 95 18.14 11.51 -15.26
N ALA A 96 18.53 11.13 -14.05
CA ALA A 96 17.83 10.10 -13.27
C ALA A 96 16.37 10.48 -13.01
N ARG A 97 16.09 11.78 -12.74
CA ARG A 97 14.72 12.26 -12.54
C ARG A 97 13.89 12.21 -13.81
N GLY A 98 14.45 12.64 -14.95
CA GLY A 98 13.76 12.58 -16.23
C GLY A 98 13.44 11.14 -16.64
N GLU A 99 14.40 10.24 -16.49
CA GLU A 99 14.25 8.82 -16.79
C GLU A 99 13.22 8.13 -15.88
N ALA A 100 13.22 8.43 -14.58
CA ALA A 100 12.22 7.89 -13.65
C ALA A 100 10.81 8.37 -14.00
N ALA A 101 10.63 9.67 -14.26
CA ALA A 101 9.35 10.24 -14.67
C ALA A 101 8.84 9.61 -15.97
N LYS A 102 9.70 9.49 -16.99
CA LYS A 102 9.37 8.86 -18.26
C LYS A 102 8.87 7.43 -18.08
N ARG A 103 9.60 6.61 -17.29
CA ARG A 103 9.20 5.21 -17.04
C ARG A 103 7.83 5.11 -16.37
N ILE A 104 7.55 5.97 -15.38
CA ILE A 104 6.26 5.96 -14.68
C ILE A 104 5.13 6.37 -15.65
N VAL A 105 5.34 7.40 -16.47
CA VAL A 105 4.36 7.81 -17.49
C VAL A 105 4.14 6.71 -18.53
N ASP A 106 5.21 6.05 -18.98
CA ASP A 106 5.13 4.96 -19.96
C ASP A 106 4.42 3.70 -19.43
N LEU A 107 4.30 3.54 -18.10
CA LEU A 107 3.52 2.45 -17.49
C LEU A 107 2.02 2.72 -17.44
N ALA A 108 1.65 3.99 -17.41
CA ALA A 108 0.27 4.40 -17.22
C ALA A 108 -0.54 4.33 -18.51
N PRO A 109 -1.87 4.22 -18.44
CA PRO A 109 -2.73 4.42 -19.60
C PRO A 109 -2.52 5.78 -20.27
N ALA A 110 -2.92 5.91 -21.52
CA ALA A 110 -2.87 7.19 -22.25
C ALA A 110 -3.63 8.29 -21.48
N GLY A 111 -3.10 9.52 -21.54
CA GLY A 111 -3.71 10.69 -20.87
C GLY A 111 -2.91 11.24 -19.70
N PHE A 112 -1.88 10.53 -19.25
CA PHE A 112 -0.92 11.04 -18.26
C PHE A 112 0.32 11.63 -18.95
N SER A 113 0.90 12.69 -18.37
CA SER A 113 2.02 13.38 -19.02
C SER A 113 3.16 13.77 -18.11
N LYS A 114 2.93 13.99 -16.83
CA LYS A 114 3.96 14.46 -15.87
C LYS A 114 3.90 13.73 -14.54
N VAL A 115 5.03 13.74 -13.85
CA VAL A 115 5.17 13.23 -12.48
C VAL A 115 5.69 14.33 -11.57
N PHE A 116 5.01 14.55 -10.45
CA PHE A 116 5.52 15.33 -9.33
C PHE A 116 6.05 14.37 -8.27
N PHE A 117 7.37 14.35 -8.05
CA PHE A 117 7.98 13.46 -7.06
C PHE A 117 7.88 14.00 -5.64
N THR A 118 7.70 13.08 -4.70
CA THR A 118 7.62 13.33 -3.25
C THR A 118 8.52 12.37 -2.48
N ASN A 119 8.58 12.49 -1.15
CA ASN A 119 9.39 11.62 -0.30
C ASN A 119 8.61 10.38 0.19
N ALA A 120 7.27 10.44 0.17
CA ALA A 120 6.40 9.38 0.67
C ALA A 120 4.98 9.50 0.10
N GLY A 121 4.12 8.52 0.41
CA GLY A 121 2.71 8.53 0.02
C GLY A 121 1.88 9.65 0.66
N ALA A 122 2.16 9.99 1.93
CA ALA A 122 1.50 11.11 2.60
C ALA A 122 1.72 12.42 1.85
N ASP A 123 2.98 12.72 1.48
CA ASP A 123 3.32 13.91 0.69
C ASP A 123 2.67 13.87 -0.71
N ALA A 124 2.55 12.69 -1.31
CA ALA A 124 1.89 12.50 -2.59
C ALA A 124 0.41 12.88 -2.48
N ASN A 125 -0.31 12.36 -1.49
CA ASN A 125 -1.72 12.68 -1.25
C ASN A 125 -1.93 14.17 -0.91
N GLU A 126 -1.07 14.78 -0.09
CA GLU A 126 -1.10 16.24 0.16
C GLU A 126 -1.04 17.05 -1.13
N ASN A 127 -0.12 16.70 -2.03
CA ASN A 127 0.08 17.45 -3.25
C ASN A 127 -0.98 17.15 -4.32
N ALA A 128 -1.51 15.92 -4.37
CA ALA A 128 -2.65 15.59 -5.24
C ALA A 128 -3.92 16.37 -4.82
N ILE A 129 -4.23 16.43 -3.53
CA ILE A 129 -5.32 17.24 -2.98
C ILE A 129 -5.12 18.72 -3.33
N ARG A 130 -3.88 19.24 -3.16
CA ARG A 130 -3.55 20.63 -3.52
C ARG A 130 -3.74 20.90 -5.00
N MET A 131 -3.30 19.98 -5.89
CA MET A 131 -3.50 20.10 -7.33
C MET A 131 -4.99 20.14 -7.68
N ALA A 132 -5.78 19.24 -7.11
CA ALA A 132 -7.22 19.20 -7.34
C ALA A 132 -7.93 20.48 -6.89
N ARG A 133 -7.60 21.00 -5.70
CA ARG A 133 -8.15 22.27 -5.18
C ARG A 133 -7.80 23.46 -6.07
N LEU A 134 -6.53 23.58 -6.48
CA LEU A 134 -6.08 24.67 -7.37
C LEU A 134 -6.71 24.57 -8.76
N TYR A 135 -6.78 23.36 -9.32
CA TYR A 135 -7.34 23.12 -10.65
C TYR A 135 -8.84 23.42 -10.72
N THR A 136 -9.60 22.98 -9.71
CA THR A 136 -11.06 23.15 -9.68
C THR A 136 -11.53 24.48 -9.09
N GLY A 137 -10.69 25.16 -8.30
CA GLY A 137 -11.10 26.30 -7.48
C GLY A 137 -12.05 25.93 -6.34
N ARG A 138 -12.10 24.65 -5.93
CA ARG A 138 -13.02 24.11 -4.92
C ARG A 138 -12.21 23.58 -3.71
N ASP A 139 -12.84 23.39 -2.54
CA ASP A 139 -12.16 23.09 -1.30
C ASP A 139 -12.36 21.68 -0.76
N LYS A 140 -13.59 21.12 -0.93
CA LYS A 140 -13.97 19.86 -0.29
C LYS A 140 -13.32 18.64 -0.95
N VAL A 141 -12.95 17.66 -0.13
CA VAL A 141 -12.44 16.36 -0.57
C VAL A 141 -13.28 15.26 0.04
N LEU A 142 -13.80 14.39 -0.79
CA LEU A 142 -14.50 13.19 -0.35
C LEU A 142 -13.51 12.03 -0.27
N SER A 143 -13.54 11.27 0.82
CA SER A 143 -12.75 10.05 1.01
C SER A 143 -13.55 9.00 1.75
N ALA A 144 -13.08 7.74 1.74
CA ALA A 144 -13.85 6.68 2.35
C ALA A 144 -13.49 6.47 3.82
N TYR A 145 -14.46 6.07 4.63
CA TYR A 145 -14.18 5.38 5.90
C TYR A 145 -13.39 4.10 5.63
N ARG A 146 -12.59 3.68 6.64
CA ARG A 146 -11.71 2.50 6.52
C ARG A 146 -10.68 2.67 5.39
N SER A 147 -9.99 3.82 5.37
CA SER A 147 -8.90 4.12 4.44
C SER A 147 -7.69 4.69 5.19
N TYR A 148 -6.53 4.72 4.54
CA TYR A 148 -5.35 5.38 5.07
C TYR A 148 -4.55 6.08 3.98
N HIS A 149 -4.44 7.39 4.07
CA HIS A 149 -3.78 8.23 3.06
C HIS A 149 -2.51 8.93 3.54
N GLY A 150 -2.15 8.77 4.81
CA GLY A 150 -0.94 9.37 5.39
C GLY A 150 -1.20 10.07 6.72
N ASN A 151 -0.15 10.62 7.32
CA ASN A 151 -0.21 11.29 8.63
C ASN A 151 0.15 12.79 8.59
N THR A 152 0.17 13.40 7.41
CA THR A 152 0.32 14.83 7.22
C THR A 152 -1.06 15.55 7.22
N GLY A 153 -1.10 16.88 7.13
CA GLY A 153 -2.31 17.66 7.36
C GLY A 153 -3.58 17.19 6.63
N SER A 154 -3.64 17.32 5.29
CA SER A 154 -4.80 16.90 4.52
C SER A 154 -4.88 15.37 4.34
N ALA A 155 -3.74 14.68 4.25
CA ALA A 155 -3.71 13.23 4.10
C ALA A 155 -4.28 12.52 5.34
N ILE A 156 -3.96 12.98 6.55
CA ILE A 156 -4.55 12.41 7.78
C ILE A 156 -6.03 12.77 7.91
N ALA A 157 -6.42 13.99 7.53
CA ALA A 157 -7.83 14.40 7.54
C ALA A 157 -8.67 13.60 6.53
N ALA A 158 -8.10 13.19 5.39
CA ALA A 158 -8.74 12.30 4.42
C ALA A 158 -8.72 10.81 4.85
N THR A 159 -7.85 10.42 5.79
CA THR A 159 -7.80 9.05 6.33
C THR A 159 -9.11 8.70 7.04
N GLY A 160 -9.69 7.56 6.72
CA GLY A 160 -11.01 7.14 7.20
C GLY A 160 -11.01 6.26 8.44
N ASP A 161 -9.90 6.18 9.20
CA ASP A 161 -9.80 5.41 10.43
C ASP A 161 -9.51 6.28 11.67
N TRP A 162 -9.48 5.64 12.85
CA TRP A 162 -9.34 6.33 14.13
C TRP A 162 -8.04 7.15 14.28
N ARG A 163 -6.98 6.86 13.50
CA ARG A 163 -5.70 7.57 13.54
C ARG A 163 -5.83 9.04 13.16
N ARG A 164 -6.89 9.42 12.44
CA ARG A 164 -7.15 10.84 12.12
C ARG A 164 -7.62 11.65 13.34
N VAL A 165 -8.36 11.03 14.26
CA VAL A 165 -9.09 11.74 15.34
C VAL A 165 -8.21 12.73 16.13
N PRO A 166 -7.00 12.38 16.59
CA PRO A 166 -6.14 13.32 17.30
C PRO A 166 -5.47 14.38 16.39
N ASN A 167 -5.64 14.29 15.05
CA ASN A 167 -4.94 15.09 14.05
C ASN A 167 -5.88 15.80 13.06
N GLU A 168 -7.18 15.73 13.25
CA GLU A 168 -8.19 16.22 12.29
C GLU A 168 -8.43 17.73 12.46
N PHE A 169 -7.47 18.55 12.01
CA PHE A 169 -7.55 20.02 12.07
C PHE A 169 -7.90 20.67 10.73
N SER A 170 -7.84 19.93 9.61
CA SER A 170 -8.14 20.43 8.26
C SER A 170 -9.64 20.38 7.99
N ARG A 171 -10.18 21.48 7.42
CA ARG A 171 -11.59 21.58 7.03
C ARG A 171 -11.84 20.99 5.65
N GLY A 172 -13.11 20.66 5.35
CA GLY A 172 -13.55 20.27 4.03
C GLY A 172 -13.22 18.81 3.68
N HIS A 173 -12.97 17.96 4.66
CA HIS A 173 -12.83 16.51 4.45
C HIS A 173 -14.10 15.82 4.89
N ILE A 174 -14.73 15.09 3.97
CA ILE A 174 -16.01 14.39 4.18
C ILE A 174 -15.81 12.91 3.91
N HIS A 175 -16.28 12.07 4.83
CA HIS A 175 -16.14 10.62 4.69
C HIS A 175 -17.44 9.97 4.31
N PHE A 176 -17.37 8.93 3.45
CA PHE A 176 -18.47 8.08 3.05
C PHE A 176 -18.11 6.61 3.22
N PHE A 177 -19.10 5.71 3.20
CA PHE A 177 -18.85 4.28 3.33
C PHE A 177 -18.46 3.66 2.00
N ASN A 178 -17.35 2.87 2.02
CA ASN A 178 -16.96 2.00 0.92
C ASN A 178 -17.81 0.72 0.87
N PRO A 179 -18.03 0.14 -0.31
CA PRO A 179 -18.68 -1.17 -0.41
C PRO A 179 -17.79 -2.27 0.19
N TYR A 180 -18.43 -3.14 0.97
CA TYR A 180 -17.81 -4.34 1.50
C TYR A 180 -18.88 -5.37 1.89
N LEU A 181 -19.25 -6.24 0.95
CA LEU A 181 -20.38 -7.15 1.11
C LEU A 181 -20.28 -8.05 2.35
N TYR A 182 -19.08 -8.55 2.67
CA TYR A 182 -18.90 -9.41 3.84
C TYR A 182 -19.34 -8.73 5.16
N ARG A 183 -19.18 -7.40 5.25
CA ARG A 183 -19.66 -6.55 6.37
C ARG A 183 -20.33 -5.31 5.81
N SER A 184 -21.42 -5.52 5.07
CA SER A 184 -22.13 -4.46 4.36
C SER A 184 -22.71 -3.42 5.31
N GLU A 185 -22.32 -2.16 5.10
CA GLU A 185 -22.98 -1.00 5.74
C GLU A 185 -24.31 -0.65 5.05
N PHE A 186 -24.55 -1.25 3.88
CA PHE A 186 -25.72 -0.98 3.05
C PHE A 186 -26.81 -2.04 3.18
N ASN A 187 -26.64 -3.06 4.03
CA ASN A 187 -27.54 -4.21 4.17
C ASN A 187 -27.81 -4.91 2.83
N ALA A 188 -26.82 -4.98 1.96
CA ALA A 188 -26.91 -5.68 0.69
C ALA A 188 -26.75 -7.19 0.87
N ALA A 189 -27.43 -7.95 0.01
CA ALA A 189 -27.34 -9.42 -0.02
C ALA A 189 -26.43 -9.94 -1.14
N THR A 190 -26.12 -9.11 -2.14
CA THR A 190 -25.30 -9.45 -3.30
C THR A 190 -24.28 -8.35 -3.61
N GLU A 191 -23.21 -8.71 -4.34
CA GLU A 191 -22.20 -7.74 -4.81
C GLU A 191 -22.83 -6.65 -5.69
N GLU A 192 -23.83 -6.99 -6.49
CA GLU A 192 -24.53 -6.02 -7.33
C GLU A 192 -25.33 -5.02 -6.50
N GLU A 193 -26.07 -5.48 -5.50
CA GLU A 193 -26.79 -4.59 -4.58
C GLU A 193 -25.82 -3.71 -3.78
N GLU A 194 -24.71 -4.27 -3.31
CA GLU A 194 -23.68 -3.53 -2.59
C GLU A 194 -23.12 -2.39 -3.45
N CYS A 195 -22.77 -2.70 -4.71
CA CYS A 195 -22.32 -1.72 -5.68
C CYS A 195 -23.34 -0.59 -5.90
N GLN A 196 -24.58 -0.95 -6.20
CA GLN A 196 -25.65 0.01 -6.50
C GLN A 196 -25.95 0.93 -5.31
N ARG A 197 -26.04 0.37 -4.09
CA ARG A 197 -26.35 1.13 -2.88
C ARG A 197 -25.18 2.02 -2.46
N ALA A 198 -23.94 1.55 -2.60
CA ALA A 198 -22.75 2.34 -2.33
C ALA A 198 -22.62 3.54 -3.30
N LEU A 199 -22.90 3.35 -4.59
CA LEU A 199 -22.91 4.44 -5.57
C LEU A 199 -24.06 5.44 -5.32
N ALA A 200 -25.26 4.95 -4.97
CA ALA A 200 -26.38 5.81 -4.59
C ALA A 200 -26.05 6.64 -3.33
N HIS A 201 -25.37 6.02 -2.35
CA HIS A 201 -24.88 6.72 -1.16
C HIS A 201 -23.88 7.81 -1.53
N LEU A 202 -22.86 7.50 -2.34
CA LEU A 202 -21.85 8.48 -2.78
C LEU A 202 -22.51 9.66 -3.52
N ARG A 203 -23.42 9.39 -4.46
CA ARG A 203 -24.20 10.43 -5.15
C ARG A 203 -24.90 11.34 -4.15
N ARG A 204 -25.58 10.73 -3.18
CA ARG A 204 -26.32 11.49 -2.16
C ARG A 204 -25.39 12.37 -1.32
N ILE A 205 -24.21 11.90 -0.96
CA ILE A 205 -23.20 12.72 -0.27
C ILE A 205 -22.77 13.91 -1.15
N ILE A 206 -22.47 13.67 -2.44
CA ILE A 206 -22.09 14.74 -3.38
C ILE A 206 -23.18 15.83 -3.44
N GLU A 207 -24.44 15.42 -3.58
CA GLU A 207 -25.58 16.35 -3.64
C GLU A 207 -25.77 17.15 -2.34
N CYS A 208 -25.65 16.49 -1.18
CA CYS A 208 -25.80 17.13 0.13
C CYS A 208 -24.66 18.09 0.45
N GLU A 209 -23.44 17.77 0.03
CA GLU A 209 -22.25 18.58 0.28
C GLU A 209 -22.09 19.76 -0.71
N GLY A 210 -22.88 19.79 -1.76
CA GLY A 210 -22.86 20.78 -2.82
C GLY A 210 -21.79 20.45 -3.88
N PRO A 211 -22.19 19.92 -5.06
CA PRO A 211 -21.26 19.45 -6.10
C PRO A 211 -20.20 20.48 -6.51
N THR A 212 -20.57 21.76 -6.54
CA THR A 212 -19.66 22.85 -6.92
C THR A 212 -18.63 23.23 -5.84
N ALA A 213 -18.72 22.65 -4.65
CA ALA A 213 -17.75 22.85 -3.56
C ALA A 213 -16.72 21.71 -3.47
N ILE A 214 -16.93 20.60 -4.18
CA ILE A 214 -16.12 19.39 -4.10
C ILE A 214 -15.00 19.43 -5.15
N ALA A 215 -13.76 19.47 -4.67
CA ALA A 215 -12.56 19.46 -5.52
C ALA A 215 -12.20 18.05 -5.99
N ALA A 216 -12.26 17.07 -5.09
CA ALA A 216 -11.80 15.72 -5.39
C ALA A 216 -12.58 14.63 -4.64
N ILE A 217 -12.60 13.44 -5.25
CA ILE A 217 -12.81 12.15 -4.58
C ILE A 217 -11.44 11.47 -4.50
N LEU A 218 -10.98 11.13 -3.30
CA LEU A 218 -9.74 10.42 -3.03
C LEU A 218 -10.07 9.01 -2.51
N LEU A 219 -9.66 8.00 -3.25
CA LEU A 219 -9.86 6.59 -2.92
C LEU A 219 -8.58 5.78 -3.12
N GLU A 220 -8.38 4.75 -2.31
CA GLU A 220 -7.50 3.64 -2.67
C GLU A 220 -8.23 2.76 -3.71
N SER A 221 -7.58 2.33 -4.78
CA SER A 221 -8.19 1.42 -5.78
C SER A 221 -8.64 0.11 -5.13
N ILE A 222 -7.85 -0.39 -4.18
CA ILE A 222 -8.19 -1.47 -3.26
C ILE A 222 -7.76 -1.01 -1.87
N PRO A 223 -8.68 -0.66 -0.96
CA PRO A 223 -8.35 -0.25 0.40
C PRO A 223 -7.48 -1.27 1.13
N GLY A 224 -6.19 -0.93 1.30
CA GLY A 224 -5.18 -1.86 1.80
C GLY A 224 -5.27 -2.05 3.31
N THR A 225 -4.96 -1.02 4.10
CA THR A 225 -4.94 -1.10 5.57
C THR A 225 -6.30 -1.51 6.15
N ALA A 226 -7.38 -1.14 5.49
CA ALA A 226 -8.75 -1.53 5.84
C ALA A 226 -9.00 -3.04 5.78
N GLY A 227 -8.12 -3.78 5.12
CA GLY A 227 -8.23 -5.23 5.01
C GLY A 227 -8.22 -5.78 3.59
N ILE A 228 -7.67 -5.06 2.64
CA ILE A 228 -7.60 -5.44 1.22
C ILE A 228 -9.02 -5.65 0.67
N LEU A 229 -9.82 -4.58 0.74
CA LEU A 229 -11.22 -4.60 0.35
C LEU A 229 -11.34 -4.43 -1.17
N VAL A 230 -11.53 -5.52 -1.88
CA VAL A 230 -11.74 -5.48 -3.33
C VAL A 230 -13.14 -4.91 -3.61
N PRO A 231 -13.23 -3.80 -4.37
CA PRO A 231 -14.54 -3.23 -4.69
C PRO A 231 -15.35 -4.17 -5.60
N PRO A 232 -16.68 -4.20 -5.47
CA PRO A 232 -17.53 -4.98 -6.36
C PRO A 232 -17.45 -4.49 -7.80
N ALA A 233 -17.73 -5.39 -8.74
CA ALA A 233 -17.71 -5.09 -10.16
C ALA A 233 -18.63 -3.88 -10.48
N GLY A 234 -18.13 -2.93 -11.26
CA GLY A 234 -18.86 -1.72 -11.65
C GLY A 234 -18.73 -0.54 -10.67
N TYR A 235 -18.23 -0.76 -9.43
CA TYR A 235 -18.15 0.32 -8.46
C TYR A 235 -17.16 1.42 -8.89
N MET A 236 -15.94 1.08 -9.26
CA MET A 236 -14.95 2.08 -9.67
C MET A 236 -15.37 2.84 -10.95
N GLN A 237 -16.01 2.15 -11.90
CA GLN A 237 -16.60 2.78 -13.08
C GLN A 237 -17.73 3.76 -12.70
N GLY A 238 -18.57 3.38 -11.73
CA GLY A 238 -19.62 4.25 -11.20
C GLY A 238 -19.06 5.48 -10.48
N VAL A 239 -17.97 5.32 -9.72
CA VAL A 239 -17.27 6.46 -9.09
C VAL A 239 -16.70 7.40 -10.15
N ARG A 240 -16.06 6.88 -11.22
CA ARG A 240 -15.56 7.70 -12.34
C ARG A 240 -16.70 8.47 -13.01
N ALA A 241 -17.81 7.79 -13.30
CA ALA A 241 -18.99 8.42 -13.91
C ALA A 241 -19.56 9.56 -13.04
N LEU A 242 -19.63 9.37 -11.72
CA LEU A 242 -20.05 10.43 -10.79
C LEU A 242 -19.06 11.60 -10.79
N ALA A 243 -17.78 11.31 -10.77
CA ALA A 243 -16.76 12.37 -10.82
C ALA A 243 -16.84 13.18 -12.12
N ASP A 244 -17.05 12.53 -13.26
CA ASP A 244 -17.24 13.18 -14.57
C ASP A 244 -18.53 14.03 -14.60
N GLU A 245 -19.64 13.49 -14.12
CA GLU A 245 -20.94 14.17 -14.08
C GLU A 245 -20.87 15.50 -13.32
N PHE A 246 -20.16 15.51 -12.18
CA PHE A 246 -20.08 16.69 -11.32
C PHE A 246 -18.81 17.52 -11.49
N GLY A 247 -17.93 17.15 -12.42
CA GLY A 247 -16.65 17.82 -12.68
C GLY A 247 -15.74 17.80 -11.45
N ILE A 248 -15.64 16.65 -10.79
CA ILE A 248 -14.83 16.40 -9.59
C ILE A 248 -13.57 15.65 -10.02
N VAL A 249 -12.40 16.02 -9.51
CA VAL A 249 -11.14 15.31 -9.77
C VAL A 249 -11.15 13.96 -9.06
N LEU A 250 -10.91 12.86 -9.79
CA LEU A 250 -10.71 11.54 -9.21
C LEU A 250 -9.21 11.33 -8.94
N ILE A 251 -8.88 11.16 -7.65
CA ILE A 251 -7.53 10.80 -7.20
C ILE A 251 -7.57 9.34 -6.75
N LEU A 252 -6.76 8.47 -7.38
CA LEU A 252 -6.59 7.10 -6.93
C LEU A 252 -5.25 6.94 -6.19
N ASP A 253 -5.35 6.50 -4.93
CA ASP A 253 -4.21 6.19 -4.08
C ASP A 253 -3.73 4.77 -4.37
N GLU A 254 -2.67 4.67 -5.17
CA GLU A 254 -1.99 3.43 -5.55
C GLU A 254 -0.73 3.17 -4.70
N VAL A 255 -0.60 3.85 -3.58
CA VAL A 255 0.57 3.72 -2.68
C VAL A 255 0.76 2.28 -2.22
N MET A 256 -0.32 1.55 -1.97
CA MET A 256 -0.27 0.17 -1.48
C MET A 256 -0.54 -0.86 -2.58
N ALA A 257 -1.45 -0.58 -3.49
CA ALA A 257 -1.94 -1.51 -4.50
C ALA A 257 -1.14 -1.48 -5.82
N GLY A 258 -0.41 -0.39 -6.08
CA GLY A 258 0.32 -0.19 -7.32
C GLY A 258 1.64 -0.96 -7.43
N PHE A 259 2.27 -0.78 -8.58
CA PHE A 259 3.58 -1.33 -8.93
C PHE A 259 3.65 -2.86 -8.82
N GLY A 260 2.72 -3.53 -9.50
CA GLY A 260 2.73 -4.98 -9.66
C GLY A 260 2.03 -5.77 -8.56
N ARG A 261 1.71 -5.16 -7.42
CA ARG A 261 1.16 -5.84 -6.25
C ARG A 261 -0.09 -6.69 -6.55
N THR A 262 -0.98 -6.18 -7.38
CA THR A 262 -2.25 -6.84 -7.75
C THR A 262 -2.17 -7.68 -9.03
N GLY A 263 -0.98 -7.80 -9.64
CA GLY A 263 -0.79 -8.45 -10.94
C GLY A 263 -0.99 -7.51 -12.13
N SER A 264 -1.07 -6.20 -11.90
CA SER A 264 -1.06 -5.12 -12.90
C SER A 264 -0.10 -4.02 -12.43
N TRP A 265 0.34 -3.13 -13.31
CA TRP A 265 1.18 -2.00 -12.89
C TRP A 265 0.44 -1.10 -11.90
N PHE A 266 -0.83 -0.79 -12.19
CA PHE A 266 -1.73 -0.10 -11.28
C PHE A 266 -3.01 -0.92 -11.09
N ALA A 267 -3.55 -0.95 -9.88
CA ALA A 267 -4.72 -1.77 -9.57
C ALA A 267 -5.98 -1.31 -10.34
N PHE A 268 -6.14 -0.01 -10.57
CA PHE A 268 -7.28 0.56 -11.29
C PHE A 268 -7.39 0.09 -12.75
N GLU A 269 -6.31 -0.41 -13.35
CA GLU A 269 -6.32 -0.94 -14.73
C GLU A 269 -7.26 -2.13 -14.85
N GLN A 270 -7.36 -2.95 -13.80
CA GLN A 270 -8.24 -4.14 -13.78
C GLN A 270 -9.73 -3.77 -13.78
N ASP A 271 -10.06 -2.56 -13.35
CA ASP A 271 -11.42 -2.05 -13.36
C ASP A 271 -11.72 -1.18 -14.60
N GLY A 272 -10.74 -1.00 -15.50
CA GLY A 272 -10.87 -0.21 -16.73
C GLY A 272 -11.15 1.27 -16.49
N VAL A 273 -10.69 1.81 -15.36
CA VAL A 273 -10.89 3.21 -14.96
C VAL A 273 -9.59 3.99 -15.15
N VAL A 274 -9.69 5.23 -15.62
CA VAL A 274 -8.55 6.16 -15.69
C VAL A 274 -8.84 7.35 -14.79
N PRO A 275 -8.08 7.53 -13.69
CA PRO A 275 -8.25 8.69 -12.80
C PRO A 275 -7.56 9.94 -13.38
N ASP A 276 -7.82 11.09 -12.75
CA ASP A 276 -7.17 12.35 -13.10
C ASP A 276 -5.79 12.50 -12.46
N LEU A 277 -5.61 11.94 -11.26
CA LEU A 277 -4.35 11.90 -10.52
C LEU A 277 -4.16 10.52 -9.89
N VAL A 278 -2.92 10.02 -9.91
CA VAL A 278 -2.54 8.79 -9.20
C VAL A 278 -1.44 9.10 -8.20
N THR A 279 -1.65 8.79 -6.93
CA THR A 279 -0.59 8.89 -5.92
C THR A 279 0.11 7.56 -5.73
N PHE A 280 1.41 7.58 -5.58
CA PHE A 280 2.22 6.38 -5.44
C PHE A 280 3.41 6.56 -4.48
N ALA A 281 3.89 5.46 -3.92
CA ALA A 281 5.11 5.34 -3.12
C ALA A 281 5.51 3.85 -3.05
N LYS A 282 6.04 3.38 -1.93
CA LYS A 282 6.27 1.96 -1.58
C LYS A 282 6.87 1.14 -2.74
N GLY A 283 6.02 0.41 -3.47
CA GLY A 283 6.41 -0.48 -4.56
C GLY A 283 7.19 0.17 -5.70
N VAL A 284 7.10 1.49 -5.89
CA VAL A 284 7.77 2.20 -6.98
C VAL A 284 9.28 1.97 -7.03
N ASN A 285 9.91 1.80 -5.85
CA ASN A 285 11.30 1.39 -5.71
C ASN A 285 11.52 0.38 -4.58
N ALA A 286 10.45 -0.33 -4.20
CA ALA A 286 10.44 -1.34 -3.15
C ALA A 286 10.99 -0.87 -1.79
N GLY A 287 10.96 0.43 -1.52
CA GLY A 287 11.44 1.01 -0.25
C GLY A 287 12.97 1.12 -0.13
N TYR A 288 13.73 0.91 -1.20
CA TYR A 288 15.19 1.04 -1.18
C TYR A 288 15.65 2.45 -0.80
N VAL A 289 14.94 3.47 -1.26
CA VAL A 289 15.10 4.87 -0.84
C VAL A 289 13.71 5.48 -0.69
N PRO A 290 13.41 6.23 0.38
CA PRO A 290 12.12 6.90 0.52
C PRO A 290 11.80 7.73 -0.73
N ALA A 291 10.67 7.41 -1.37
CA ALA A 291 10.18 8.10 -2.57
C ALA A 291 8.67 7.87 -2.74
N GLY A 292 8.06 8.82 -3.40
CA GLY A 292 6.67 8.76 -3.84
C GLY A 292 6.43 9.79 -4.93
N GLY A 293 5.18 9.98 -5.32
CA GLY A 293 4.84 10.99 -6.30
C GLY A 293 3.37 11.00 -6.69
N VAL A 294 3.06 11.96 -7.51
CA VAL A 294 1.76 12.12 -8.17
C VAL A 294 1.98 12.00 -9.68
N LEU A 295 1.33 11.04 -10.29
CA LEU A 295 1.21 10.94 -11.74
C LEU A 295 0.02 11.81 -12.16
N ILE A 296 0.24 12.71 -13.11
CA ILE A 296 -0.65 13.82 -13.40
C ILE A 296 -1.19 13.68 -14.83
N SER A 297 -2.52 13.75 -14.97
CA SER A 297 -3.18 13.76 -16.28
C SER A 297 -2.85 15.03 -17.06
N GLU A 298 -2.87 14.91 -18.39
CA GLU A 298 -2.56 16.00 -19.32
C GLU A 298 -3.36 17.28 -19.07
N PRO A 299 -4.70 17.25 -18.84
CA PRO A 299 -5.46 18.47 -18.56
C PRO A 299 -4.98 19.22 -17.31
N ILE A 300 -4.70 18.48 -16.21
CA ILE A 300 -4.20 19.10 -14.98
C ILE A 300 -2.76 19.57 -15.15
N ALA A 301 -1.92 18.83 -15.86
CA ALA A 301 -0.54 19.24 -16.14
C ALA A 301 -0.50 20.56 -16.93
N ARG A 302 -1.33 20.68 -17.99
CA ARG A 302 -1.43 21.92 -18.81
C ARG A 302 -1.98 23.10 -18.02
N TYR A 303 -2.90 22.90 -17.10
CA TYR A 303 -3.39 24.01 -16.26
C TYR A 303 -2.24 24.70 -15.55
N PHE A 304 -1.24 23.96 -15.06
CA PHE A 304 -0.07 24.50 -14.39
C PHE A 304 1.02 25.05 -15.33
N ASP A 305 0.82 25.06 -16.64
CA ASP A 305 1.71 25.80 -17.55
C ASP A 305 1.55 27.33 -17.36
N ASP A 306 0.33 27.79 -17.05
CA ASP A 306 0.00 29.20 -16.86
C ASP A 306 -0.39 29.57 -15.41
N HIS A 307 -0.56 28.57 -14.53
CA HIS A 307 -0.94 28.77 -13.13
C HIS A 307 0.16 28.28 -12.19
N PHE A 308 0.53 29.12 -11.23
CA PHE A 308 1.58 28.79 -10.28
C PHE A 308 1.18 27.63 -9.37
N PHE A 309 1.98 26.57 -9.35
CA PHE A 309 1.82 25.48 -8.39
C PHE A 309 2.49 25.81 -7.07
N ALA A 310 1.70 26.17 -6.05
CA ALA A 310 2.16 26.52 -4.69
C ALA A 310 2.45 25.25 -3.86
N GLY A 311 3.25 24.33 -4.39
CA GLY A 311 3.67 23.09 -3.75
C GLY A 311 5.13 22.79 -4.02
N GLY A 312 5.82 22.14 -3.08
CA GLY A 312 7.22 21.81 -3.26
C GLY A 312 7.79 21.08 -2.04
N LEU A 313 8.82 20.30 -2.30
CA LEU A 313 9.56 19.51 -1.31
C LEU A 313 11.05 19.65 -1.62
N THR A 314 11.88 19.89 -0.59
CA THR A 314 13.34 20.05 -0.76
C THR A 314 13.98 18.86 -1.48
N TYR A 315 13.51 17.66 -1.23
CA TYR A 315 14.06 16.42 -1.79
C TYR A 315 13.23 15.84 -2.95
N SER A 316 12.33 16.65 -3.55
CA SER A 316 11.53 16.22 -4.71
C SER A 316 12.42 15.73 -5.85
N GLY A 317 12.23 14.46 -6.26
CA GLY A 317 13.02 13.85 -7.33
C GLY A 317 14.51 13.71 -6.99
N HIS A 318 14.84 13.30 -5.78
CA HIS A 318 16.20 13.05 -5.29
C HIS A 318 16.93 12.06 -6.21
N PRO A 319 18.10 12.40 -6.80
CA PRO A 319 18.74 11.58 -7.83
C PRO A 319 18.97 10.13 -7.43
N LEU A 320 19.43 9.85 -6.20
CA LEU A 320 19.62 8.49 -5.72
C LEU A 320 18.31 7.70 -5.67
N ALA A 321 17.22 8.33 -5.21
CA ALA A 321 15.90 7.70 -5.18
C ALA A 321 15.37 7.45 -6.60
N MET A 322 15.62 8.37 -7.54
CA MET A 322 15.23 8.22 -8.95
C MET A 322 16.00 7.09 -9.65
N ALA A 323 17.28 6.96 -9.39
CA ALA A 323 18.07 5.83 -9.90
C ALA A 323 17.54 4.48 -9.38
N ALA A 324 17.13 4.42 -8.12
CA ALA A 324 16.47 3.23 -7.57
C ALA A 324 15.13 2.94 -8.26
N ILE A 325 14.29 3.97 -8.54
CA ILE A 325 13.02 3.81 -9.28
C ILE A 325 13.28 3.26 -10.69
N VAL A 326 14.22 3.87 -11.43
CA VAL A 326 14.59 3.42 -12.78
C VAL A 326 14.96 1.95 -12.78
N ALA A 327 15.90 1.57 -11.90
CA ALA A 327 16.39 0.19 -11.83
C ALA A 327 15.30 -0.80 -11.39
N THR A 328 14.42 -0.40 -10.46
CA THR A 328 13.33 -1.24 -10.00
C THR A 328 12.32 -1.50 -11.12
N ILE A 329 11.85 -0.47 -11.82
CA ILE A 329 10.89 -0.61 -12.93
C ILE A 329 11.48 -1.46 -14.05
N ASP A 330 12.75 -1.20 -14.44
CA ASP A 330 13.42 -1.96 -15.49
C ASP A 330 13.57 -3.44 -15.10
N ALA A 331 13.98 -3.73 -13.85
CA ALA A 331 14.09 -5.11 -13.37
C ALA A 331 12.69 -5.80 -13.32
N MET A 332 11.67 -5.12 -12.83
CA MET A 332 10.29 -5.66 -12.80
C MET A 332 9.78 -6.03 -14.19
N LYS A 333 10.10 -5.22 -15.21
CA LYS A 333 9.73 -5.52 -16.61
C LYS A 333 10.49 -6.71 -17.17
N GLU A 334 11.82 -6.70 -17.04
CA GLU A 334 12.69 -7.73 -17.62
C GLU A 334 12.48 -9.09 -16.96
N GLU A 335 12.27 -9.12 -15.64
CA GLU A 335 12.06 -10.34 -14.85
C GLU A 335 10.59 -10.74 -14.76
N LYS A 336 9.68 -10.00 -15.41
CA LYS A 336 8.23 -10.26 -15.45
C LYS A 336 7.60 -10.39 -14.06
N VAL A 337 8.01 -9.49 -13.15
CA VAL A 337 7.57 -9.52 -11.75
C VAL A 337 6.07 -9.27 -11.61
N VAL A 338 5.48 -8.44 -12.47
CA VAL A 338 4.05 -8.15 -12.49
C VAL A 338 3.26 -9.39 -12.93
N GLU A 339 3.72 -10.06 -13.98
CA GLU A 339 3.13 -11.30 -14.46
C GLU A 339 3.28 -12.44 -13.44
N ASN A 340 4.43 -12.50 -12.74
CA ASN A 340 4.62 -13.43 -11.63
C ASN A 340 3.61 -13.17 -10.51
N ALA A 341 3.40 -11.90 -10.13
CA ALA A 341 2.44 -11.53 -9.10
C ALA A 341 1.00 -11.92 -9.50
N ALA A 342 0.64 -11.78 -10.78
CA ALA A 342 -0.64 -12.24 -11.30
C ALA A 342 -0.76 -13.76 -11.22
N TYR A 343 0.22 -14.49 -11.75
CA TYR A 343 0.20 -15.96 -11.81
C TYR A 343 0.25 -16.58 -10.41
N ILE A 344 1.29 -16.25 -9.62
CA ILE A 344 1.46 -16.82 -8.28
C ILE A 344 0.30 -16.42 -7.37
N GLY A 345 -0.17 -15.17 -7.49
CA GLY A 345 -1.29 -14.68 -6.68
C GLY A 345 -2.60 -15.39 -6.95
N ASN A 346 -2.95 -15.54 -8.21
CA ASN A 346 -4.25 -16.07 -8.59
C ASN A 346 -4.28 -17.61 -8.71
N GLU A 347 -3.20 -18.23 -9.20
CA GLU A 347 -3.17 -19.65 -9.50
C GLU A 347 -2.54 -20.52 -8.40
N VAL A 348 -1.77 -19.91 -7.48
CA VAL A 348 -1.07 -20.65 -6.42
C VAL A 348 -1.50 -20.20 -5.03
N LEU A 349 -1.33 -18.91 -4.72
CA LEU A 349 -1.59 -18.40 -3.37
C LEU A 349 -3.09 -18.42 -3.04
N ARG A 350 -3.92 -17.84 -3.90
CA ARG A 350 -5.37 -17.74 -3.67
C ARG A 350 -6.02 -19.10 -3.47
N PRO A 351 -5.82 -20.10 -4.37
CA PRO A 351 -6.36 -21.45 -4.15
C PRO A 351 -5.85 -22.10 -2.86
N GLY A 352 -4.57 -21.88 -2.51
CA GLY A 352 -4.01 -22.38 -1.26
C GLY A 352 -4.67 -21.76 -0.01
N LEU A 353 -4.94 -20.44 -0.02
CA LEU A 353 -5.66 -19.77 1.06
C LEU A 353 -7.11 -20.21 1.18
N GLU A 354 -7.78 -20.46 0.04
CA GLU A 354 -9.14 -20.99 0.00
C GLU A 354 -9.21 -22.43 0.57
N ALA A 355 -8.24 -23.27 0.23
CA ALA A 355 -8.12 -24.61 0.82
C ALA A 355 -7.87 -24.56 2.34
N LEU A 356 -7.08 -23.61 2.82
CA LEU A 356 -6.92 -23.36 4.26
C LEU A 356 -8.24 -22.91 4.89
N ALA A 357 -9.03 -22.07 4.21
CA ALA A 357 -10.33 -21.63 4.70
C ALA A 357 -11.34 -22.78 4.76
N GLU A 358 -11.31 -23.72 3.84
CA GLU A 358 -12.13 -24.94 3.92
C GLU A 358 -11.77 -25.79 5.14
N LYS A 359 -10.48 -25.89 5.44
CA LYS A 359 -9.95 -26.72 6.54
C LYS A 359 -10.11 -26.08 7.91
N HIS A 360 -9.92 -24.75 8.03
CA HIS A 360 -9.85 -24.05 9.30
C HIS A 360 -11.03 -23.09 9.49
N ALA A 361 -11.96 -23.43 10.37
CA ALA A 361 -13.17 -22.66 10.66
C ALA A 361 -12.91 -21.23 11.19
N ILE A 362 -11.69 -20.95 11.70
CA ILE A 362 -11.29 -19.60 12.11
C ILE A 362 -11.13 -18.63 10.96
N ILE A 363 -11.03 -19.08 9.70
CA ILE A 363 -10.95 -18.22 8.52
C ILE A 363 -12.37 -17.93 8.04
N GLY A 364 -12.82 -16.71 8.20
CA GLY A 364 -14.17 -16.27 7.80
C GLY A 364 -14.27 -15.87 6.33
N GLU A 365 -13.23 -15.25 5.81
CA GLU A 365 -13.17 -14.79 4.41
C GLU A 365 -11.74 -14.79 3.88
N VAL A 366 -11.58 -15.12 2.59
CA VAL A 366 -10.36 -14.94 1.80
C VAL A 366 -10.69 -13.94 0.70
N ARG A 367 -9.89 -12.86 0.58
CA ARG A 367 -10.12 -11.83 -0.45
C ARG A 367 -8.81 -11.23 -0.95
N GLY A 368 -8.84 -10.62 -2.13
CA GLY A 368 -7.68 -9.94 -2.71
C GLY A 368 -7.59 -10.11 -4.22
N ARG A 369 -6.53 -9.55 -4.81
CA ARG A 369 -6.14 -9.70 -6.23
C ARG A 369 -4.62 -9.87 -6.32
N GLY A 370 -4.14 -10.78 -7.16
CA GLY A 370 -2.69 -11.05 -7.29
C GLY A 370 -2.05 -11.42 -5.95
N LEU A 371 -0.89 -10.83 -5.66
CA LEU A 371 -0.20 -10.99 -4.36
C LEU A 371 -0.62 -9.94 -3.31
N PHE A 372 -1.84 -9.45 -3.42
CA PHE A 372 -2.49 -8.56 -2.46
C PHE A 372 -3.71 -9.28 -1.88
N GLN A 373 -3.48 -10.19 -0.90
CA GLN A 373 -4.49 -11.07 -0.32
C GLN A 373 -4.66 -10.82 1.18
N ALA A 374 -5.83 -11.13 1.70
CA ALA A 374 -6.12 -11.07 3.13
C ALA A 374 -6.96 -12.26 3.59
N LEU A 375 -6.70 -12.70 4.82
CA LEU A 375 -7.53 -13.61 5.59
C LEU A 375 -8.24 -12.80 6.69
N GLU A 376 -9.55 -12.91 6.77
CA GLU A 376 -10.33 -12.41 7.89
C GLU A 376 -10.52 -13.53 8.91
N LEU A 377 -10.07 -13.33 10.16
CA LEU A 377 -10.15 -14.35 11.20
C LEU A 377 -11.34 -14.09 12.13
N VAL A 378 -12.15 -15.13 12.35
CA VAL A 378 -13.40 -15.06 13.10
C VAL A 378 -13.54 -16.21 14.09
N SER A 379 -14.25 -15.99 15.19
CA SER A 379 -14.68 -17.06 16.11
C SER A 379 -16.00 -17.70 15.69
N SER A 380 -16.79 -17.04 14.83
CA SER A 380 -18.01 -17.60 14.24
C SER A 380 -18.14 -17.09 12.79
N ARG A 381 -18.23 -18.01 11.85
CA ARG A 381 -18.47 -17.66 10.43
C ARG A 381 -19.88 -17.14 10.20
N GLU A 382 -20.87 -17.70 10.87
CA GLU A 382 -22.27 -17.29 10.74
C GLU A 382 -22.48 -15.87 11.20
N GLN A 383 -21.98 -15.55 12.41
CA GLN A 383 -22.09 -14.23 13.02
C GLN A 383 -20.99 -13.27 12.57
N LYS A 384 -19.98 -13.77 11.84
CA LYS A 384 -18.78 -13.02 11.42
C LYS A 384 -18.06 -12.33 12.59
N THR A 385 -18.09 -12.97 13.80
CA THR A 385 -17.54 -12.40 15.02
C THR A 385 -16.00 -12.38 14.94
N PRO A 386 -15.35 -11.21 14.99
CA PRO A 386 -13.90 -11.11 14.90
C PRO A 386 -13.19 -11.87 16.02
N LEU A 387 -12.01 -12.43 15.76
CA LEU A 387 -11.10 -12.85 16.82
C LEU A 387 -10.64 -11.65 17.65
N THR A 388 -10.36 -11.88 18.93
CA THR A 388 -9.90 -10.81 19.83
C THR A 388 -8.46 -10.37 19.51
N ALA A 389 -8.09 -9.17 19.96
CA ALA A 389 -6.71 -8.68 19.80
C ALA A 389 -5.68 -9.62 20.47
N ALA A 390 -6.03 -10.27 21.58
CA ALA A 390 -5.19 -11.24 22.27
C ALA A 390 -4.97 -12.50 21.42
N ASP A 391 -6.04 -13.04 20.81
CA ASP A 391 -5.96 -14.20 19.94
C ASP A 391 -5.09 -13.89 18.71
N MET A 392 -5.29 -12.72 18.11
CA MET A 392 -4.52 -12.27 16.95
C MET A 392 -3.04 -12.06 17.27
N ALA A 393 -2.72 -11.54 18.46
CA ALA A 393 -1.34 -11.41 18.93
C ALA A 393 -0.69 -12.79 19.13
N ALA A 394 -1.42 -13.76 19.69
CA ALA A 394 -0.94 -15.13 19.86
C ALA A 394 -0.69 -15.83 18.51
N ILE A 395 -1.61 -15.69 17.56
CA ILE A 395 -1.45 -16.23 16.19
C ILE A 395 -0.23 -15.60 15.50
N LYS A 396 -0.07 -14.27 15.59
CA LYS A 396 1.09 -13.55 15.03
C LYS A 396 2.40 -14.07 15.63
N GLY A 397 2.46 -14.23 16.95
CA GLY A 397 3.62 -14.79 17.65
C GLY A 397 3.95 -16.19 17.15
N ALA A 398 2.95 -17.07 17.06
CA ALA A 398 3.12 -18.44 16.58
C ALA A 398 3.59 -18.51 15.11
N LEU A 399 3.13 -17.62 14.23
CA LEU A 399 3.62 -17.50 12.86
C LEU A 399 5.10 -17.08 12.83
N THR A 400 5.46 -16.08 13.65
CA THR A 400 6.86 -15.62 13.75
C THR A 400 7.78 -16.70 14.29
N GLU A 401 7.36 -17.44 15.32
CA GLU A 401 8.08 -18.60 15.87
C GLU A 401 8.27 -19.72 14.83
N ALA A 402 7.29 -19.89 13.94
CA ALA A 402 7.34 -20.89 12.86
C ALA A 402 8.12 -20.42 11.63
N GLY A 403 8.75 -19.25 11.66
CA GLY A 403 9.57 -18.73 10.56
C GLY A 403 8.81 -17.97 9.47
N LEU A 404 7.63 -17.40 9.79
CA LEU A 404 6.85 -16.60 8.85
C LEU A 404 6.56 -15.21 9.41
N LEU A 405 6.88 -14.15 8.65
CA LEU A 405 6.45 -12.80 8.97
C LEU A 405 5.13 -12.47 8.27
N ALA A 406 4.09 -12.22 9.05
CA ALA A 406 2.77 -11.82 8.57
C ALA A 406 2.42 -10.39 9.01
N PHE A 407 1.71 -9.66 8.17
CA PHE A 407 1.19 -8.34 8.48
C PHE A 407 -0.21 -8.47 9.09
N VAL A 408 -0.30 -8.37 10.40
CA VAL A 408 -1.56 -8.53 11.16
C VAL A 408 -2.12 -7.17 11.54
N VAL A 409 -3.38 -6.91 11.15
CA VAL A 409 -4.12 -5.69 11.46
C VAL A 409 -5.52 -6.06 11.96
N GLU A 410 -5.84 -5.69 13.20
CA GLU A 410 -7.09 -6.10 13.86
C GLU A 410 -7.28 -7.62 13.81
N ASN A 411 -8.39 -8.13 13.25
CA ASN A 411 -8.65 -9.56 13.07
C ASN A 411 -8.26 -10.08 11.67
N ARG A 412 -7.36 -9.41 10.97
CA ARG A 412 -6.95 -9.74 9.59
C ARG A 412 -5.47 -10.05 9.50
N ILE A 413 -5.15 -10.99 8.65
CA ILE A 413 -3.78 -11.24 8.19
C ILE A 413 -3.70 -10.84 6.73
N HIS A 414 -2.90 -9.82 6.43
CA HIS A 414 -2.53 -9.49 5.05
C HIS A 414 -1.45 -10.46 4.59
N VAL A 415 -1.71 -11.18 3.52
CA VAL A 415 -0.81 -12.15 2.89
C VAL A 415 -0.28 -11.48 1.63
N VAL A 416 0.84 -10.80 1.80
CA VAL A 416 1.38 -9.84 0.82
C VAL A 416 2.89 -10.01 0.64
N PRO A 417 3.37 -11.22 0.25
CA PRO A 417 4.79 -11.45 0.06
C PRO A 417 5.38 -10.55 -1.03
N PRO A 418 6.71 -10.44 -1.17
CA PRO A 418 7.33 -9.81 -2.33
C PRO A 418 6.80 -10.40 -3.65
N CYS A 419 6.65 -9.56 -4.67
CA CYS A 419 6.08 -10.00 -5.96
C CYS A 419 6.99 -10.95 -6.74
N THR A 420 8.21 -11.16 -6.25
CA THR A 420 9.20 -12.13 -6.76
C THR A 420 9.14 -13.49 -6.09
N ILE A 421 8.17 -13.72 -5.18
CA ILE A 421 8.01 -14.99 -4.47
C ILE A 421 7.76 -16.15 -5.44
N THR A 422 8.32 -17.33 -5.15
CA THR A 422 8.13 -18.54 -5.95
C THR A 422 6.97 -19.41 -5.45
N ALA A 423 6.51 -20.35 -6.27
CA ALA A 423 5.48 -21.30 -5.89
C ALA A 423 5.91 -22.19 -4.70
N GLU A 424 7.20 -22.55 -4.63
CA GLU A 424 7.76 -23.34 -3.53
C GLU A 424 7.74 -22.56 -2.22
N GLN A 425 8.10 -21.28 -2.26
CA GLN A 425 8.05 -20.41 -1.09
C GLN A 425 6.59 -20.16 -0.64
N VAL A 426 5.65 -20.04 -1.57
CA VAL A 426 4.22 -19.97 -1.26
C VAL A 426 3.76 -21.25 -0.58
N ALA A 427 4.12 -22.43 -1.11
CA ALA A 427 3.77 -23.71 -0.50
C ALA A 427 4.33 -23.86 0.93
N GLN A 428 5.56 -23.40 1.16
CA GLN A 428 6.18 -23.34 2.50
C GLN A 428 5.36 -22.44 3.44
N GLY A 429 4.99 -21.24 3.02
CA GLY A 429 4.20 -20.31 3.83
C GLY A 429 2.81 -20.85 4.14
N LEU A 430 2.13 -21.48 3.17
CA LEU A 430 0.83 -22.12 3.36
C LEU A 430 0.91 -23.28 4.36
N ALA A 431 1.97 -24.08 4.33
CA ALA A 431 2.20 -25.14 5.31
C ALA A 431 2.39 -24.60 6.73
N ILE A 432 3.07 -23.45 6.89
CA ILE A 432 3.21 -22.78 8.17
C ILE A 432 1.85 -22.26 8.67
N PHE A 433 1.06 -21.62 7.80
CA PHE A 433 -0.31 -21.20 8.16
C PHE A 433 -1.16 -22.38 8.60
N ASP A 434 -1.13 -23.49 7.86
CA ASP A 434 -1.87 -24.71 8.19
C ASP A 434 -1.53 -25.23 9.58
N ALA A 435 -0.25 -25.40 9.87
CA ALA A 435 0.23 -25.90 11.16
C ALA A 435 -0.14 -24.95 12.31
N VAL A 436 -0.02 -23.64 12.11
CA VAL A 436 -0.36 -22.65 13.13
C VAL A 436 -1.87 -22.62 13.35
N PHE A 437 -2.69 -22.53 12.31
CA PHE A 437 -4.15 -22.46 12.46
C PHE A 437 -4.73 -23.72 13.13
N ALA A 438 -4.14 -24.89 12.89
CA ALA A 438 -4.52 -26.11 13.60
C ALA A 438 -4.37 -26.00 15.13
N ARG A 439 -3.35 -25.28 15.61
CA ARG A 439 -3.15 -25.02 17.07
C ARG A 439 -4.23 -24.13 17.66
N PHE A 440 -4.89 -23.31 16.84
CA PHE A 440 -5.91 -22.35 17.25
C PHE A 440 -7.33 -22.74 16.82
N ALA A 441 -7.54 -23.99 16.40
CA ALA A 441 -8.84 -24.48 15.93
C ALA A 441 -9.97 -24.32 16.96
N SER A 442 -9.65 -24.38 18.27
CA SER A 442 -10.61 -24.22 19.37
C SER A 442 -11.18 -22.80 19.51
N LEU A 443 -10.61 -21.79 18.84
CA LEU A 443 -11.14 -20.42 18.82
C LEU A 443 -12.40 -20.29 17.96
N ALA A 444 -12.61 -21.19 17.00
CA ALA A 444 -13.83 -21.26 16.21
C ALA A 444 -14.95 -21.96 17.01
N LYS A 445 -16.14 -21.38 16.98
CA LYS A 445 -17.35 -21.87 17.70
C LYS A 445 -18.43 -22.28 16.71
#